data_57c766c9403a5508d8ac893af569803a
#
_entry.id   57c766c9403a5508d8ac893af569803a
#
_cell.length_a   1.000
_cell.length_b   1.000
_cell.length_c   1.000
_cell.angle_alpha   90.00
_cell.angle_beta   90.00
_cell.angle_gamma   90.00
#
_symmetry.space_group_name_H-M   'P 1'
#
loop_
_entity.id
_entity.type
_entity.pdbx_description
1 polymer ?
#
loop_
_entity_poly.entity_id
_entity_poly.type
_entity_poly.pdbx_seq_one_letter_code
_entity_poly.pdbx_strand_id
1 'polypeptide(L)'
;MKKRIFTMFLTALLCMTGGEMVCQAKRPLSSYSTQSYNWGLGQNLNHKKPNGTGPAGWKCKKDHAYYTGKCSKKNKVVYLSFDCGYEAGYTKKILKTLKKHHAKAIFFVTKDYIMSSPGLVKKMKKEGHLVGNHTTHHPRMAKLSVKRIQRE
;
A
#
# COMPACT_ATOMS: atom_id res chain seq x y z
N MET A 1 -28.95 52.88 -29.57
CA MET A 1 -28.94 52.22 -28.24
C MET A 1 -27.93 51.07 -28.27
N LYS A 2 -26.72 51.25 -27.74
CA LYS A 2 -25.66 50.23 -27.69
C LYS A 2 -25.66 49.60 -26.32
N LYS A 3 -26.02 48.30 -26.23
CA LYS A 3 -25.92 47.50 -25.00
C LYS A 3 -24.45 47.07 -24.78
N ARG A 4 -23.84 47.56 -23.70
CA ARG A 4 -22.52 47.11 -23.22
C ARG A 4 -22.70 45.80 -22.44
N ILE A 5 -22.14 44.72 -22.96
CA ILE A 5 -22.04 43.45 -22.25
C ILE A 5 -20.79 43.55 -21.37
N PHE A 6 -20.98 43.48 -20.05
CA PHE A 6 -19.93 43.49 -19.06
C PHE A 6 -19.53 42.03 -18.80
N THR A 7 -18.42 41.61 -19.39
CA THR A 7 -17.87 40.26 -19.16
C THR A 7 -17.07 40.32 -17.88
N MET A 8 -17.62 39.76 -16.79
CA MET A 8 -16.87 39.48 -15.55
C MET A 8 -16.00 38.26 -15.79
N PHE A 9 -14.69 38.45 -15.87
CA PHE A 9 -13.72 37.40 -15.73
C PHE A 9 -13.61 37.01 -14.25
N LEU A 10 -14.24 35.91 -13.86
CA LEU A 10 -14.05 35.27 -12.57
C LEU A 10 -12.78 34.40 -12.64
N THR A 11 -11.64 34.97 -12.26
CA THR A 11 -10.41 34.22 -12.03
C THR A 11 -10.56 33.36 -10.76
N ALA A 12 -10.95 32.12 -10.95
CA ALA A 12 -10.88 31.12 -9.88
C ALA A 12 -9.41 30.82 -9.59
N LEU A 13 -8.87 31.44 -8.55
CA LEU A 13 -7.57 31.10 -7.96
C LEU A 13 -7.71 29.73 -7.31
N LEU A 14 -7.31 28.66 -8.04
CA LEU A 14 -7.26 27.31 -7.52
C LEU A 14 -6.05 27.22 -6.58
N CYS A 15 -6.26 27.50 -5.30
CA CYS A 15 -5.30 27.15 -4.25
C CYS A 15 -5.17 25.63 -4.21
N MET A 16 -4.17 25.10 -4.88
CA MET A 16 -3.66 23.75 -4.66
C MET A 16 -3.01 23.70 -3.28
N THR A 17 -3.81 23.67 -2.21
CA THR A 17 -3.33 23.21 -0.93
C THR A 17 -3.16 21.71 -1.06
N GLY A 18 -1.92 21.27 -1.19
CA GLY A 18 -1.56 19.86 -1.05
C GLY A 18 -1.96 19.40 0.36
N GLY A 19 -3.22 18.97 0.48
CA GLY A 19 -3.70 18.35 1.68
C GLY A 19 -2.97 17.03 1.86
N GLU A 20 -1.94 17.03 2.70
CA GLU A 20 -1.45 15.79 3.29
C GLU A 20 -2.67 15.14 3.96
N MET A 21 -3.09 14.00 3.41
CA MET A 21 -4.14 13.21 4.01
C MET A 21 -3.55 12.56 5.26
N VAL A 22 -3.48 13.35 6.34
CA VAL A 22 -3.14 12.85 7.68
C VAL A 22 -4.29 11.91 8.05
N CYS A 23 -4.01 10.62 7.99
CA CYS A 23 -4.90 9.60 8.52
C CYS A 23 -4.98 9.81 10.03
N GLN A 24 -5.91 10.66 10.48
CA GLN A 24 -6.16 10.85 11.90
C GLN A 24 -6.74 9.57 12.47
N ALA A 25 -5.92 8.85 13.22
CA ALA A 25 -6.40 7.74 14.01
C ALA A 25 -7.47 8.26 14.99
N LYS A 26 -8.70 7.78 14.85
CA LYS A 26 -9.84 8.18 15.70
C LYS A 26 -9.68 7.85 17.19
N ARG A 27 -8.62 7.13 17.57
CA ARG A 27 -8.31 6.71 18.93
C ARG A 27 -6.86 7.05 19.27
N PRO A 28 -6.54 7.44 20.51
CA PRO A 28 -5.17 7.67 20.92
C PRO A 28 -4.36 6.39 20.78
N LEU A 29 -3.12 6.49 20.30
CA LEU A 29 -2.24 5.34 20.05
C LEU A 29 -1.99 4.48 21.28
N SER A 30 -2.03 5.08 22.48
CA SER A 30 -1.92 4.37 23.76
C SER A 30 -3.08 3.41 24.05
N SER A 31 -4.21 3.55 23.36
CA SER A 31 -5.37 2.66 23.52
C SER A 31 -5.30 1.37 22.69
N TYR A 32 -4.28 1.22 21.84
CA TYR A 32 -4.09 0.00 21.07
C TYR A 32 -3.30 -1.04 21.85
N SER A 33 -3.67 -2.32 21.68
CA SER A 33 -2.96 -3.43 22.30
C SER A 33 -1.52 -3.52 21.77
N THR A 34 -0.57 -3.76 22.66
CA THR A 34 0.82 -4.07 22.34
C THR A 34 1.07 -5.56 22.10
N GLN A 35 0.01 -6.38 22.20
CA GLN A 35 0.11 -7.82 21.91
C GLN A 35 0.33 -8.02 20.42
N SER A 36 1.39 -8.77 20.08
CA SER A 36 1.70 -9.18 18.72
C SER A 36 0.94 -10.45 18.37
N TYR A 37 0.24 -10.44 17.25
CA TYR A 37 -0.43 -11.60 16.69
C TYR A 37 0.24 -12.01 15.40
N ASN A 38 0.43 -13.31 15.20
CA ASN A 38 0.79 -13.81 13.87
C ASN A 38 -0.45 -13.77 12.98
N TRP A 39 -0.24 -13.26 11.77
CA TRP A 39 -1.28 -13.23 10.77
C TRP A 39 -0.74 -13.79 9.45
N GLY A 40 -1.58 -14.49 8.73
CA GLY A 40 -1.28 -15.00 7.41
C GLY A 40 -2.54 -15.45 6.69
N LEU A 41 -2.40 -15.82 5.44
CA LEU A 41 -3.48 -16.47 4.69
C LEU A 41 -3.54 -17.95 5.09
N GLY A 42 -4.74 -18.43 5.41
CA GLY A 42 -5.00 -19.85 5.59
C GLY A 42 -4.88 -20.60 4.25
N GLN A 43 -4.87 -21.92 4.33
CA GLN A 43 -4.85 -22.76 3.13
C GLN A 43 -6.08 -22.47 2.26
N ASN A 44 -5.84 -22.32 0.96
CA ASN A 44 -6.90 -22.18 -0.03
C ASN A 44 -7.21 -23.55 -0.63
N LEU A 45 -8.17 -24.23 -0.06
CA LEU A 45 -8.67 -25.50 -0.57
C LEU A 45 -9.88 -25.25 -1.50
N ASN A 46 -9.97 -26.03 -2.57
CA ASN A 46 -11.11 -26.02 -3.51
C ASN A 46 -11.39 -24.65 -4.12
N HIS A 47 -10.36 -23.86 -4.44
CA HIS A 47 -10.48 -22.53 -5.08
C HIS A 47 -11.38 -21.55 -4.30
N LYS A 48 -11.59 -21.77 -3.02
CA LYS A 48 -12.31 -20.84 -2.15
C LYS A 48 -11.41 -19.67 -1.77
N LYS A 49 -12.04 -18.54 -1.51
CA LYS A 49 -11.34 -17.38 -1.00
C LYS A 49 -10.62 -17.72 0.32
N PRO A 50 -9.30 -17.43 0.46
CA PRO A 50 -8.58 -17.78 1.67
C PRO A 50 -9.10 -16.98 2.86
N ASN A 51 -9.15 -17.62 4.03
CA ASN A 51 -9.40 -16.95 5.30
C ASN A 51 -8.08 -16.41 5.85
N GLY A 52 -8.07 -15.19 6.36
CA GLY A 52 -6.95 -14.69 7.16
C GLY A 52 -6.92 -15.40 8.52
N THR A 53 -5.72 -15.78 8.96
CA THR A 53 -5.48 -16.24 10.33
C THR A 53 -5.19 -15.01 11.19
N GLY A 54 -5.78 -14.90 12.37
CA GLY A 54 -5.60 -13.76 13.26
C GLY A 54 -6.50 -13.87 14.46
N PRO A 55 -6.55 -12.87 15.33
CA PRO A 55 -7.42 -12.87 16.49
C PRO A 55 -8.87 -13.07 16.07
N ALA A 56 -9.61 -13.87 16.84
CA ALA A 56 -11.03 -14.09 16.63
C ALA A 56 -11.77 -12.73 16.60
N GLY A 57 -12.61 -12.54 15.60
CA GLY A 57 -13.41 -11.30 15.44
C GLY A 57 -12.65 -10.10 14.87
N TRP A 58 -11.36 -10.23 14.51
CA TRP A 58 -10.63 -9.12 13.88
C TRP A 58 -11.20 -8.80 12.50
N LYS A 59 -11.62 -7.56 12.35
CA LYS A 59 -12.18 -7.04 11.09
C LYS A 59 -11.17 -6.12 10.41
N CYS A 60 -10.28 -6.68 9.59
CA CYS A 60 -9.23 -5.96 8.86
C CYS A 60 -9.70 -4.64 8.23
N LYS A 61 -10.89 -4.61 7.64
CA LYS A 61 -11.42 -3.41 6.97
C LYS A 61 -11.58 -2.21 7.90
N LYS A 62 -11.83 -2.42 9.21
CA LYS A 62 -11.91 -1.32 10.18
C LYS A 62 -10.58 -0.62 10.38
N ASP A 63 -9.48 -1.35 10.18
CA ASP A 63 -8.12 -0.87 10.34
C ASP A 63 -7.47 -0.61 8.97
N HIS A 64 -8.29 -0.46 7.90
CA HIS A 64 -7.82 -0.26 6.53
C HIS A 64 -6.82 -1.32 6.03
N ALA A 65 -6.87 -2.53 6.62
CA ALA A 65 -6.07 -3.67 6.19
C ALA A 65 -6.85 -4.55 5.20
N TYR A 66 -6.23 -4.90 4.09
CA TYR A 66 -6.87 -5.66 3.02
C TYR A 66 -5.98 -6.83 2.61
N TYR A 67 -6.57 -8.00 2.47
CA TYR A 67 -5.89 -9.20 1.96
C TYR A 67 -6.71 -9.91 0.86
N THR A 68 -7.88 -9.36 0.55
CA THR A 68 -8.74 -9.86 -0.53
C THR A 68 -9.42 -8.70 -1.23
N GLY A 69 -9.63 -8.85 -2.53
CA GLY A 69 -10.35 -7.89 -3.36
C GLY A 69 -11.72 -8.40 -3.80
N LYS A 70 -12.38 -7.61 -4.63
CA LYS A 70 -13.61 -8.01 -5.30
C LYS A 70 -13.28 -8.97 -6.44
N CYS A 71 -13.72 -10.20 -6.35
CA CYS A 71 -13.61 -11.21 -7.41
C CYS A 71 -14.88 -12.06 -7.47
N SER A 72 -15.15 -12.67 -8.61
CA SER A 72 -16.28 -13.55 -8.83
C SER A 72 -15.89 -14.70 -9.78
N LYS A 73 -16.74 -15.71 -9.95
CA LYS A 73 -16.51 -16.78 -10.92
C LYS A 73 -16.35 -16.25 -12.36
N LYS A 74 -17.05 -15.15 -12.70
CA LYS A 74 -16.98 -14.49 -14.01
C LYS A 74 -15.80 -13.52 -14.13
N ASN A 75 -15.36 -12.94 -13.00
CA ASN A 75 -14.24 -11.99 -12.94
C ASN A 75 -13.16 -12.51 -11.99
N LYS A 76 -12.21 -13.27 -12.53
CA LYS A 76 -11.08 -13.82 -11.78
C LYS A 76 -9.98 -12.78 -11.70
N VAL A 77 -9.71 -12.26 -10.50
CA VAL A 77 -8.70 -11.24 -10.27
C VAL A 77 -7.69 -11.76 -9.25
N VAL A 78 -6.42 -11.55 -9.53
CA VAL A 78 -5.29 -11.80 -8.63
C VAL A 78 -4.60 -10.49 -8.33
N TYR A 79 -4.31 -10.23 -7.06
CA TYR A 79 -3.51 -9.10 -6.61
C TYR A 79 -2.11 -9.60 -6.25
N LEU A 80 -1.10 -9.10 -6.95
CA LEU A 80 0.30 -9.49 -6.74
C LEU A 80 0.95 -8.52 -5.77
N SER A 81 1.51 -9.06 -4.68
CA SER A 81 2.27 -8.33 -3.67
C SER A 81 3.63 -8.98 -3.48
N PHE A 82 4.67 -8.17 -3.43
CA PHE A 82 6.06 -8.58 -3.22
C PHE A 82 6.63 -7.81 -2.04
N ASP A 83 7.14 -8.52 -1.05
CA ASP A 83 7.86 -7.95 0.08
C ASP A 83 9.37 -8.01 -0.22
N CYS A 84 10.01 -6.84 -0.26
CA CYS A 84 11.38 -6.67 -0.71
C CYS A 84 12.25 -6.14 0.42
N GLY A 85 12.90 -7.05 1.15
CA GLY A 85 13.87 -6.73 2.20
C GLY A 85 15.29 -6.52 1.67
N TYR A 86 15.70 -7.31 0.67
CA TYR A 86 16.99 -7.25 -0.01
C TYR A 86 16.86 -7.71 -1.47
N GLU A 87 17.85 -7.37 -2.31
CA GLU A 87 17.86 -7.78 -3.71
C GLU A 87 18.69 -9.07 -3.90
N ALA A 88 18.01 -10.14 -4.29
CA ALA A 88 18.62 -11.45 -4.57
C ALA A 88 18.84 -11.71 -6.09
N GLY A 89 18.76 -10.67 -6.93
CA GLY A 89 18.95 -10.79 -8.38
C GLY A 89 17.70 -11.15 -9.18
N TYR A 90 16.54 -11.28 -8.53
CA TYR A 90 15.31 -11.71 -9.19
C TYR A 90 14.40 -10.57 -9.63
N THR A 91 14.46 -9.40 -9.02
CA THR A 91 13.51 -8.31 -9.26
C THR A 91 13.49 -7.85 -10.72
N LYS A 92 14.64 -7.80 -11.39
CA LYS A 92 14.70 -7.48 -12.84
C LYS A 92 13.89 -8.47 -13.68
N LYS A 93 13.98 -9.77 -13.36
CA LYS A 93 13.25 -10.83 -14.07
C LYS A 93 11.75 -10.74 -13.80
N ILE A 94 11.36 -10.48 -12.54
CA ILE A 94 9.97 -10.28 -12.13
C ILE A 94 9.37 -9.09 -12.89
N LEU A 95 10.02 -7.93 -12.89
CA LEU A 95 9.55 -6.74 -13.60
C LEU A 95 9.43 -6.99 -15.12
N LYS A 96 10.40 -7.68 -15.72
CA LYS A 96 10.33 -8.09 -17.14
C LYS A 96 9.09 -8.96 -17.42
N THR A 97 8.82 -9.92 -16.54
CA THR A 97 7.66 -10.81 -16.67
C THR A 97 6.35 -10.04 -16.51
N LEU A 98 6.23 -9.21 -15.48
CA LEU A 98 5.05 -8.37 -15.27
C LEU A 98 4.78 -7.47 -16.49
N LYS A 99 5.85 -6.83 -17.02
CA LYS A 99 5.73 -6.00 -18.23
C LYS A 99 5.26 -6.81 -19.44
N LYS A 100 5.83 -7.99 -19.67
CA LYS A 100 5.44 -8.89 -20.78
C LYS A 100 3.96 -9.25 -20.72
N HIS A 101 3.43 -9.43 -19.51
CA HIS A 101 2.02 -9.84 -19.30
C HIS A 101 1.09 -8.66 -18.99
N HIS A 102 1.55 -7.41 -19.14
CA HIS A 102 0.79 -6.20 -18.83
C HIS A 102 0.20 -6.20 -17.40
N ALA A 103 0.84 -6.94 -16.48
CA ALA A 103 0.40 -7.10 -15.12
C ALA A 103 0.99 -6.01 -14.23
N LYS A 104 0.21 -5.54 -13.25
CA LYS A 104 0.67 -4.62 -12.23
C LYS A 104 0.75 -5.33 -10.89
N ALA A 105 1.63 -4.81 -10.02
CA ALA A 105 1.85 -5.36 -8.69
C ALA A 105 2.10 -4.23 -7.70
N ILE A 106 2.06 -4.56 -6.41
CA ILE A 106 2.60 -3.72 -5.34
C ILE A 106 3.91 -4.33 -4.83
N PHE A 107 4.91 -3.49 -4.59
CA PHE A 107 6.18 -3.85 -3.99
C PHE A 107 6.31 -3.10 -2.67
N PHE A 108 6.29 -3.80 -1.56
CA PHE A 108 6.61 -3.25 -0.25
C PHE A 108 8.12 -3.33 -0.04
N VAL A 109 8.79 -2.18 0.04
CA VAL A 109 10.25 -2.11 0.08
C VAL A 109 10.72 -1.57 1.42
N THR A 110 11.76 -2.21 2.00
CA THR A 110 12.46 -1.68 3.18
C THR A 110 13.37 -0.51 2.82
N LYS A 111 13.81 0.24 3.81
CA LYS A 111 14.83 1.29 3.60
C LYS A 111 16.10 0.71 2.99
N ASP A 112 16.57 -0.44 3.48
CA ASP A 112 17.79 -1.06 2.97
C ASP A 112 17.66 -1.45 1.50
N TYR A 113 16.49 -1.97 1.10
CA TYR A 113 16.23 -2.24 -0.32
C TYR A 113 16.27 -0.98 -1.18
N ILE A 114 15.68 0.12 -0.69
CA ILE A 114 15.69 1.41 -1.40
C ILE A 114 17.12 1.92 -1.58
N MET A 115 17.93 1.83 -0.53
CA MET A 115 19.30 2.33 -0.54
C MET A 115 20.24 1.48 -1.40
N SER A 116 20.09 0.16 -1.36
CA SER A 116 20.94 -0.77 -2.14
C SER A 116 20.53 -0.90 -3.61
N SER A 117 19.26 -0.67 -3.92
CA SER A 117 18.69 -0.92 -5.25
C SER A 117 17.78 0.21 -5.76
N PRO A 118 18.23 1.50 -5.68
CA PRO A 118 17.37 2.64 -6.01
C PRO A 118 16.90 2.64 -7.47
N GLY A 119 17.71 2.09 -8.37
CA GLY A 119 17.38 1.96 -9.79
C GLY A 119 16.18 1.02 -10.03
N LEU A 120 16.08 -0.06 -9.25
CA LEU A 120 14.94 -0.99 -9.32
C LEU A 120 13.67 -0.34 -8.80
N VAL A 121 13.74 0.40 -7.69
CA VAL A 121 12.59 1.12 -7.12
C VAL A 121 12.07 2.18 -8.10
N LYS A 122 12.96 2.96 -8.73
CA LYS A 122 12.60 3.90 -9.80
C LYS A 122 11.93 3.17 -10.97
N LYS A 123 12.46 1.99 -11.37
CA LYS A 123 11.91 1.17 -12.45
C LYS A 123 10.51 0.66 -12.12
N MET A 124 10.27 0.16 -10.89
CA MET A 124 8.94 -0.23 -10.43
C MET A 124 7.92 0.89 -10.65
N LYS A 125 8.22 2.10 -10.18
CA LYS A 125 7.35 3.28 -10.36
C LYS A 125 7.17 3.64 -11.84
N LYS A 126 8.25 3.68 -12.62
CA LYS A 126 8.20 4.00 -14.06
C LYS A 126 7.33 3.01 -14.84
N GLU A 127 7.33 1.74 -14.45
CA GLU A 127 6.52 0.70 -15.09
C GLU A 127 5.08 0.64 -14.54
N GLY A 128 4.70 1.58 -13.66
CA GLY A 128 3.33 1.74 -13.15
C GLY A 128 2.95 0.74 -12.07
N HIS A 129 3.93 0.20 -11.34
CA HIS A 129 3.68 -0.57 -10.13
C HIS A 129 3.51 0.35 -8.92
N LEU A 130 2.83 -0.14 -7.89
CA LEU A 130 2.78 0.55 -6.60
C LEU A 130 4.04 0.21 -5.79
N VAL A 131 4.57 1.21 -5.10
CA VAL A 131 5.67 1.03 -4.14
C VAL A 131 5.14 1.42 -2.77
N GLY A 132 5.14 0.48 -1.84
CA GLY A 132 4.67 0.64 -0.47
C GLY A 132 5.80 0.62 0.55
N ASN A 133 5.53 1.14 1.74
CA ASN A 133 6.47 1.11 2.86
C ASN A 133 6.46 -0.28 3.53
N HIS A 134 7.65 -0.90 3.63
CA HIS A 134 7.86 -2.16 4.37
C HIS A 134 8.72 -1.96 5.63
N THR A 135 8.62 -0.76 6.21
CA THR A 135 9.42 -0.30 7.35
C THR A 135 10.92 -0.12 7.05
N THR A 136 11.64 0.44 8.00
CA THR A 136 13.11 0.59 7.89
C THR A 136 13.82 -0.73 8.18
N HIS A 137 13.48 -1.39 9.30
CA HIS A 137 14.23 -2.53 9.84
C HIS A 137 13.38 -3.80 9.98
N HIS A 138 12.14 -3.80 9.51
CA HIS A 138 11.19 -4.91 9.62
C HIS A 138 10.98 -5.42 11.07
N PRO A 139 10.75 -4.52 12.06
CA PRO A 139 10.62 -4.89 13.45
C PRO A 139 9.23 -5.43 13.78
N ARG A 140 9.09 -6.04 14.94
CA ARG A 140 7.78 -6.36 15.52
C ARG A 140 7.11 -5.08 16.02
N MET A 141 6.34 -4.41 15.16
CA MET A 141 5.74 -3.09 15.40
C MET A 141 4.96 -2.99 16.72
N ALA A 142 4.21 -4.04 17.09
CA ALA A 142 3.41 -4.05 18.31
C ALA A 142 4.24 -3.92 19.62
N LYS A 143 5.54 -4.17 19.55
CA LYS A 143 6.47 -4.03 20.69
C LYS A 143 7.21 -2.70 20.75
N LEU A 144 6.95 -1.81 19.79
CA LEU A 144 7.64 -0.53 19.71
C LEU A 144 6.83 0.58 20.36
N SER A 145 7.53 1.59 20.91
CA SER A 145 6.89 2.84 21.25
C SER A 145 6.40 3.57 20.00
N VAL A 146 5.39 4.43 20.16
CA VAL A 146 4.84 5.23 19.05
C VAL A 146 5.94 6.01 18.32
N LYS A 147 6.86 6.63 19.05
CA LYS A 147 8.01 7.37 18.48
C LYS A 147 8.91 6.48 17.62
N ARG A 148 9.08 5.21 17.98
CA ARG A 148 9.84 4.25 17.17
C ARG A 148 9.06 3.79 15.94
N ILE A 149 7.76 3.54 16.08
CA ILE A 149 6.89 3.20 14.93
C ILE A 149 6.93 4.29 13.86
N GLN A 150 6.91 5.56 14.26
CA GLN A 150 6.96 6.69 13.32
C GLN A 150 8.30 6.83 12.57
N ARG A 151 9.37 6.17 13.06
CA ARG A 151 10.69 6.16 12.42
C ARG A 151 10.88 4.98 11.47
N GLU A 152 10.01 4.00 11.56
CA GLU A 152 9.98 2.83 10.69
C GLU A 152 9.19 3.12 9.39
#